data_a793fac19b7d1ff006b13a41c6040574
#
_entry.id   a793fac19b7d1ff006b13a41c6040574
#
_cell.length_a   1.000
_cell.length_b   1.000
_cell.length_c   1.000
_cell.angle_alpha   90.00
_cell.angle_beta   90.00
_cell.angle_gamma   90.00
#
_symmetry.space_group_name_H-M   'P 1'
#
loop_
_entity.id
_entity.type
_entity.pdbx_description
1 polymer ?
#
loop_
_entity_poly.entity_id
_entity_poly.type
_entity_poly.pdbx_seq_one_letter_code
_entity_poly.pdbx_strand_id
1 'polypeptide(L)'
;MRIKWFSLIRITGLLLVLLYHFFQTIFPGGFFGVDVFFTFSGFLITALLIEEFSKNHEINLIGFFRRRFYRIVPPVVLMVLVTMPFTFLVRQDYVAGIGGQIAGVLGFMTNFYELLTGGSYESQFIPHLFVHNWSLAVEVHYYILWGLAVWFLSKQSRSNGQLRGMVFLLSAVAFLISFFSMFIGSFLVTSYSSVYFSSLTHVYPFFLGSVLATIVGVRQTTSLVKQLDKIWDLRKTLLVFGGGFGFLLILTFFVKFTYLFAYLIGFLLASLAALAMILAARVLHEKTPHVQEPKIISFLADTSYAVYLFHWPLKPPSHQLT
;
A
#
# COMPACT_ATOMS: atom_id res chain seq x y z
N MET A 1 -7.84 20.09 -1.32
CA MET A 1 -9.14 19.48 -1.70
C MET A 1 -8.94 17.97 -1.71
N ARG A 2 -9.75 17.23 -0.96
CA ARG A 2 -9.72 15.76 -0.90
C ARG A 2 -10.44 15.20 -2.12
N ILE A 3 -9.88 14.18 -2.78
CA ILE A 3 -10.58 13.47 -3.86
C ILE A 3 -11.57 12.51 -3.21
N LYS A 4 -12.84 12.72 -3.50
CA LYS A 4 -13.91 11.82 -3.06
C LYS A 4 -13.65 10.39 -3.60
N TRP A 5 -14.15 9.42 -2.89
CA TRP A 5 -14.13 8.00 -3.25
C TRP A 5 -12.76 7.29 -3.16
N PHE A 6 -11.61 8.01 -3.10
CA PHE A 6 -10.32 7.42 -2.76
C PHE A 6 -10.29 6.85 -1.33
N SER A 7 -11.18 7.34 -0.49
CA SER A 7 -11.45 6.79 0.85
C SER A 7 -11.82 5.31 0.81
N LEU A 8 -12.64 4.91 -0.18
CA LEU A 8 -13.07 3.53 -0.35
C LEU A 8 -11.91 2.58 -0.64
N ILE A 9 -10.89 3.04 -1.38
CA ILE A 9 -9.70 2.22 -1.67
C ILE A 9 -8.91 1.94 -0.41
N ARG A 10 -8.72 2.96 0.45
CA ARG A 10 -8.05 2.78 1.75
C ARG A 10 -8.81 1.84 2.66
N ILE A 11 -10.15 2.01 2.73
CA ILE A 11 -11.01 1.13 3.51
C ILE A 11 -10.93 -0.30 2.99
N THR A 12 -10.93 -0.50 1.67
CA THR A 12 -10.77 -1.85 1.06
C THR A 12 -9.46 -2.49 1.48
N GLY A 13 -8.32 -1.81 1.31
CA GLY A 13 -7.03 -2.36 1.72
C GLY A 13 -6.98 -2.72 3.21
N LEU A 14 -7.48 -1.82 4.08
CA LEU A 14 -7.56 -2.09 5.52
C LEU A 14 -8.48 -3.27 5.83
N LEU A 15 -9.67 -3.32 5.23
CA LEU A 15 -10.63 -4.39 5.45
C LEU A 15 -10.02 -5.76 5.14
N LEU A 16 -9.35 -5.90 3.98
CA LEU A 16 -8.71 -7.15 3.60
C LEU A 16 -7.64 -7.58 4.60
N VAL A 17 -6.78 -6.64 5.05
CA VAL A 17 -5.76 -6.92 6.07
C VAL A 17 -6.38 -7.34 7.39
N LEU A 18 -7.45 -6.69 7.86
CA LEU A 18 -8.15 -7.06 9.09
C LEU A 18 -8.80 -8.44 8.95
N LEU A 19 -9.45 -8.73 7.83
CA LEU A 19 -10.05 -10.04 7.56
C LEU A 19 -8.98 -11.15 7.61
N TYR A 20 -7.79 -10.93 7.03
CA TYR A 20 -6.68 -11.86 7.11
C TYR A 20 -6.22 -12.09 8.55
N HIS A 21 -6.00 -11.03 9.30
CA HIS A 21 -5.41 -11.17 10.63
C HIS A 21 -6.39 -11.68 11.69
N PHE A 22 -7.68 -11.39 11.57
CA PHE A 22 -8.68 -11.83 12.55
C PHE A 22 -9.46 -13.09 12.15
N PHE A 23 -9.57 -13.36 10.84
CA PHE A 23 -10.39 -14.44 10.30
C PHE A 23 -9.66 -15.21 9.19
N GLN A 24 -8.38 -15.52 9.40
CA GLN A 24 -7.48 -16.14 8.38
C GLN A 24 -8.02 -17.45 7.81
N THR A 25 -8.74 -18.25 8.61
CA THR A 25 -9.34 -19.51 8.15
C THR A 25 -10.40 -19.31 7.09
N ILE A 26 -11.15 -18.19 7.15
CA ILE A 26 -12.19 -17.84 6.20
C ILE A 26 -11.64 -16.98 5.06
N PHE A 27 -10.69 -16.09 5.38
CA PHE A 27 -10.12 -15.11 4.46
C PHE A 27 -8.59 -15.29 4.31
N PRO A 28 -8.11 -16.45 3.84
CA PRO A 28 -6.68 -16.76 3.79
C PRO A 28 -5.87 -15.87 2.84
N GLY A 29 -6.52 -15.14 1.93
CA GLY A 29 -5.89 -14.23 0.97
C GLY A 29 -5.98 -12.75 1.32
N GLY A 30 -6.43 -12.38 2.52
CA GLY A 30 -6.58 -10.96 2.87
C GLY A 30 -5.25 -10.18 2.91
N PHE A 31 -4.11 -10.85 2.86
CA PHE A 31 -2.79 -10.24 2.70
C PHE A 31 -2.65 -9.41 1.40
N PHE A 32 -3.47 -9.65 0.38
CA PHE A 32 -3.56 -8.80 -0.81
C PHE A 32 -3.99 -7.36 -0.51
N GLY A 33 -4.52 -7.07 0.67
CA GLY A 33 -4.80 -5.71 1.11
C GLY A 33 -3.56 -4.80 1.14
N VAL A 34 -2.37 -5.37 1.35
CA VAL A 34 -1.10 -4.63 1.29
C VAL A 34 -0.81 -4.14 -0.13
N ASP A 35 -1.10 -4.95 -1.15
CA ASP A 35 -0.91 -4.57 -2.55
C ASP A 35 -1.85 -3.44 -2.98
N VAL A 36 -3.07 -3.41 -2.43
CA VAL A 36 -3.99 -2.27 -2.60
C VAL A 36 -3.37 -0.99 -2.04
N PHE A 37 -2.76 -1.05 -0.84
CA PHE A 37 -2.08 0.10 -0.25
C PHE A 37 -0.86 0.52 -1.06
N PHE A 38 0.01 -0.40 -1.48
CA PHE A 38 1.20 -0.08 -2.27
C PHE A 38 0.83 0.54 -3.61
N THR A 39 -0.15 -0.05 -4.32
CA THR A 39 -0.64 0.49 -5.60
C THR A 39 -1.20 1.90 -5.43
N PHE A 40 -2.03 2.10 -4.40
CA PHE A 40 -2.62 3.41 -4.12
C PHE A 40 -1.57 4.45 -3.68
N SER A 41 -0.59 4.06 -2.87
CA SER A 41 0.50 4.93 -2.43
C SER A 41 1.39 5.36 -3.59
N GLY A 42 1.78 4.42 -4.46
CA GLY A 42 2.55 4.73 -5.67
C GLY A 42 1.82 5.70 -6.58
N PHE A 43 0.53 5.45 -6.84
CA PHE A 43 -0.32 6.37 -7.59
C PHE A 43 -0.38 7.75 -6.95
N LEU A 44 -0.75 7.82 -5.67
CA LEU A 44 -1.00 9.10 -5.00
C LEU A 44 0.26 9.98 -4.92
N ILE A 45 1.40 9.39 -4.53
CA ILE A 45 2.64 10.14 -4.37
C ILE A 45 3.15 10.64 -5.71
N THR A 46 3.17 9.78 -6.72
CA THR A 46 3.66 10.13 -8.05
C THR A 46 2.79 11.23 -8.68
N ALA A 47 1.47 11.09 -8.59
CA ALA A 47 0.55 12.09 -9.12
C ALA A 47 0.70 13.44 -8.42
N LEU A 48 0.85 13.46 -7.09
CA LEU A 48 1.03 14.72 -6.35
C LEU A 48 2.35 15.41 -6.68
N LEU A 49 3.45 14.66 -6.86
CA LEU A 49 4.74 15.24 -7.27
C LEU A 49 4.69 15.81 -8.70
N ILE A 50 4.06 15.11 -9.63
CA ILE A 50 3.86 15.60 -11.02
C ILE A 50 2.97 16.84 -11.02
N GLU A 51 1.90 16.87 -10.23
CA GLU A 51 1.01 18.02 -10.14
C GLU A 51 1.68 19.23 -9.49
N GLU A 52 2.55 19.02 -8.48
CA GLU A 52 3.34 20.08 -7.87
C GLU A 52 4.27 20.71 -8.90
N PHE A 53 4.99 19.88 -9.67
CA PHE A 53 5.83 20.36 -10.77
C PHE A 53 5.02 21.09 -11.87
N SER A 54 3.88 20.52 -12.24
CA SER A 54 3.00 21.14 -13.26
C SER A 54 2.52 22.53 -12.86
N LYS A 55 2.35 22.79 -11.56
CA LYS A 55 1.87 24.07 -11.03
C LYS A 55 2.99 25.07 -10.78
N ASN A 56 4.10 24.61 -10.22
CA ASN A 56 5.15 25.47 -9.67
C ASN A 56 6.45 25.43 -10.49
N HIS A 57 6.54 24.54 -11.51
CA HIS A 57 7.75 24.22 -12.25
C HIS A 57 8.91 23.70 -11.38
N GLU A 58 8.62 23.35 -10.14
CA GLU A 58 9.57 22.75 -9.20
C GLU A 58 8.85 21.85 -8.19
N ILE A 59 9.61 20.97 -7.56
CA ILE A 59 9.15 20.10 -6.47
C ILE A 59 9.83 20.54 -5.18
N ASN A 60 9.03 20.93 -4.19
CA ASN A 60 9.50 21.20 -2.83
C ASN A 60 9.71 19.89 -2.06
N LEU A 61 10.89 19.29 -2.24
CA LEU A 61 11.25 18.00 -1.65
C LEU A 61 11.21 18.04 -0.12
N ILE A 62 11.69 19.12 0.51
CA ILE A 62 11.67 19.28 1.98
C ILE A 62 10.20 19.32 2.46
N GLY A 63 9.37 20.11 1.79
CA GLY A 63 7.94 20.17 2.09
C GLY A 63 7.24 18.82 1.92
N PHE A 64 7.63 18.05 0.90
CA PHE A 64 7.14 16.70 0.68
C PHE A 64 7.50 15.76 1.84
N PHE A 65 8.77 15.67 2.23
CA PHE A 65 9.21 14.82 3.34
C PHE A 65 8.62 15.25 4.68
N ARG A 66 8.53 16.56 4.95
CA ARG A 66 7.91 17.08 6.17
C ARG A 66 6.45 16.63 6.29
N ARG A 67 5.64 16.70 5.20
CA ARG A 67 4.24 16.24 5.20
C ARG A 67 4.13 14.73 5.48
N ARG A 68 5.06 13.91 4.98
CA ARG A 68 5.09 12.46 5.24
C ARG A 68 5.54 12.15 6.65
N PHE A 69 6.57 12.81 7.13
CA PHE A 69 7.08 12.66 8.48
C PHE A 69 5.97 12.87 9.53
N TYR A 70 5.30 14.01 9.52
CA TYR A 70 4.22 14.29 10.47
C TYR A 70 3.01 13.36 10.35
N ARG A 71 2.82 12.76 9.20
CA ARG A 71 1.75 11.80 9.00
C ARG A 71 2.09 10.41 9.51
N ILE A 72 3.36 9.98 9.43
CA ILE A 72 3.77 8.60 9.65
C ILE A 72 4.42 8.43 11.03
N VAL A 73 5.40 9.26 11.35
CA VAL A 73 6.25 9.05 12.54
C VAL A 73 5.50 9.21 13.85
N PRO A 74 4.72 10.30 14.11
CA PRO A 74 4.05 10.45 15.40
C PRO A 74 3.08 9.32 15.74
N PRO A 75 2.22 8.81 14.81
CA PRO A 75 1.37 7.66 15.10
C PRO A 75 2.15 6.37 15.37
N VAL A 76 3.29 6.12 14.68
CA VAL A 76 4.15 4.96 14.94
C VAL A 76 4.76 5.04 16.33
N VAL A 77 5.31 6.18 16.71
CA VAL A 77 5.86 6.41 18.06
C VAL A 77 4.78 6.21 19.11
N LEU A 78 3.59 6.78 18.89
CA LEU A 78 2.47 6.62 19.82
C LEU A 78 2.07 5.13 19.94
N MET A 79 2.02 4.41 18.83
CA MET A 79 1.71 2.97 18.82
C MET A 79 2.72 2.20 19.69
N VAL A 80 4.02 2.43 19.51
CA VAL A 80 5.05 1.78 20.34
C VAL A 80 4.88 2.15 21.81
N LEU A 81 4.72 3.45 22.15
CA LEU A 81 4.55 3.91 23.51
C LEU A 81 3.31 3.33 24.20
N VAL A 82 2.20 3.24 23.48
CA VAL A 82 0.94 2.67 24.02
C VAL A 82 1.05 1.15 24.16
N THR A 83 1.72 0.46 23.23
CA THR A 83 1.77 -1.01 23.24
C THR A 83 2.77 -1.53 24.28
N MET A 84 3.88 -0.83 24.52
CA MET A 84 4.96 -1.28 25.41
C MET A 84 4.51 -1.58 26.85
N PRO A 85 3.68 -0.77 27.52
CA PRO A 85 3.18 -1.09 28.87
C PRO A 85 2.37 -2.38 28.97
N PHE A 86 1.82 -2.87 27.85
CA PHE A 86 1.01 -4.08 27.82
C PHE A 86 1.81 -5.34 27.42
N THR A 87 3.12 -5.23 27.15
CA THR A 87 3.95 -6.36 26.75
C THR A 87 4.04 -7.44 27.83
N PHE A 88 3.90 -7.09 29.12
CA PHE A 88 3.88 -8.04 30.22
C PHE A 88 2.58 -8.90 30.27
N LEU A 89 1.53 -8.46 29.57
CA LEU A 89 0.29 -9.23 29.42
C LEU A 89 0.31 -10.16 28.19
N VAL A 90 1.34 -10.01 27.34
CA VAL A 90 1.50 -10.79 26.12
C VAL A 90 2.47 -11.93 26.38
N ARG A 91 2.30 -13.08 25.72
CA ARG A 91 3.23 -14.21 25.83
C ARG A 91 4.67 -13.76 25.53
N GLN A 92 5.63 -14.29 26.32
CA GLN A 92 7.06 -13.93 26.21
C GLN A 92 7.61 -14.11 24.79
N ASP A 93 7.10 -15.06 24.05
CA ASP A 93 7.52 -15.36 22.68
C ASP A 93 7.30 -14.17 21.72
N TYR A 94 6.18 -13.43 21.87
CA TYR A 94 5.88 -12.25 21.04
C TYR A 94 6.83 -11.07 21.28
N VAL A 95 7.40 -11.02 22.48
CA VAL A 95 8.34 -9.97 22.89
C VAL A 95 9.80 -10.41 22.80
N ALA A 96 10.04 -11.61 22.24
CA ALA A 96 11.39 -12.07 21.98
C ALA A 96 12.14 -11.05 21.11
N GLY A 97 13.32 -10.61 21.56
CA GLY A 97 14.08 -9.58 20.84
C GLY A 97 13.39 -8.22 20.75
N ILE A 98 12.52 -7.86 21.74
CA ILE A 98 11.68 -6.65 21.68
C ILE A 98 12.47 -5.37 21.38
N GLY A 99 13.69 -5.25 21.90
CA GLY A 99 14.57 -4.11 21.60
C GLY A 99 14.89 -3.98 20.11
N GLY A 100 15.16 -5.13 19.44
CA GLY A 100 15.39 -5.19 18.01
C GLY A 100 14.10 -4.91 17.21
N GLN A 101 12.96 -5.42 17.66
CA GLN A 101 11.66 -5.13 17.04
C GLN A 101 11.35 -3.62 17.10
N ILE A 102 11.53 -2.97 18.26
CA ILE A 102 11.31 -1.52 18.43
C ILE A 102 12.28 -0.72 17.56
N ALA A 103 13.57 -1.08 17.56
CA ALA A 103 14.55 -0.43 16.70
C ALA A 103 14.18 -0.57 15.22
N GLY A 104 13.71 -1.75 14.79
CA GLY A 104 13.21 -1.99 13.45
C GLY A 104 12.01 -1.10 13.10
N VAL A 105 11.04 -0.96 14.01
CA VAL A 105 9.85 -0.13 13.79
C VAL A 105 10.20 1.35 13.72
N LEU A 106 10.93 1.88 14.71
CA LEU A 106 11.26 3.29 14.77
C LEU A 106 12.26 3.71 13.68
N GLY A 107 13.13 2.79 13.25
CA GLY A 107 14.06 2.97 12.14
C GLY A 107 13.46 2.66 10.77
N PHE A 108 12.21 2.21 10.69
CA PHE A 108 11.57 1.73 9.47
C PHE A 108 12.36 0.62 8.78
N MET A 109 12.90 -0.31 9.57
CA MET A 109 13.69 -1.47 9.13
C MET A 109 13.05 -2.80 9.50
N THR A 110 11.78 -2.80 9.86
CA THR A 110 11.05 -4.02 10.31
C THR A 110 11.13 -5.13 9.28
N ASN A 111 11.00 -4.82 7.99
CA ASN A 111 11.11 -5.82 6.93
C ASN A 111 12.49 -6.49 6.86
N PHE A 112 13.57 -5.74 7.08
CA PHE A 112 14.93 -6.31 7.16
C PHE A 112 15.13 -7.09 8.47
N TYR A 113 14.56 -6.60 9.58
CA TYR A 113 14.58 -7.33 10.84
C TYR A 113 13.94 -8.71 10.68
N GLU A 114 12.74 -8.78 10.07
CA GLU A 114 12.05 -10.05 9.81
C GLU A 114 12.84 -10.97 8.86
N LEU A 115 13.48 -10.43 7.83
CA LEU A 115 14.34 -11.19 6.92
C LEU A 115 15.56 -11.78 7.64
N LEU A 116 16.19 -11.04 8.55
CA LEU A 116 17.41 -11.46 9.25
C LEU A 116 17.12 -12.43 10.39
N THR A 117 15.98 -12.29 11.06
CA THR A 117 15.60 -13.16 12.18
C THR A 117 14.84 -14.41 11.75
N GLY A 118 14.63 -14.61 10.43
CA GLY A 118 13.88 -15.75 9.88
C GLY A 118 12.39 -15.68 10.21
N GLY A 119 11.85 -14.47 10.44
CA GLY A 119 10.43 -14.24 10.66
C GLY A 119 9.59 -14.81 9.52
N SER A 120 8.48 -15.46 9.83
CA SER A 120 7.51 -15.93 8.84
C SER A 120 6.20 -15.20 9.04
N TYR A 121 5.68 -14.63 7.95
CA TYR A 121 4.37 -13.96 7.97
C TYR A 121 3.22 -14.92 8.28
N GLU A 122 3.40 -16.21 7.95
CA GLU A 122 2.45 -17.28 8.28
C GLU A 122 2.74 -17.99 9.59
N SER A 123 3.85 -17.71 10.25
CA SER A 123 4.20 -18.40 11.49
C SER A 123 3.11 -18.15 12.53
N GLN A 124 2.25 -19.13 12.67
CA GLN A 124 1.22 -19.14 13.70
C GLN A 124 1.83 -19.37 15.09
N PHE A 125 3.10 -19.80 15.13
CA PHE A 125 3.72 -20.20 16.38
C PHE A 125 4.28 -19.03 17.18
N ILE A 126 4.95 -18.04 16.56
CA ILE A 126 5.49 -16.87 17.29
C ILE A 126 5.69 -15.69 16.32
N PRO A 127 4.64 -14.98 15.89
CA PRO A 127 4.85 -13.76 15.12
C PRO A 127 5.35 -12.65 16.06
N HIS A 128 6.34 -11.88 15.62
CA HIS A 128 6.79 -10.71 16.35
C HIS A 128 5.66 -9.70 16.58
N LEU A 129 5.70 -9.00 17.73
CA LEU A 129 4.67 -8.05 18.13
C LEU A 129 4.44 -6.93 17.11
N PHE A 130 5.48 -6.55 16.38
CA PHE A 130 5.45 -5.46 15.41
C PHE A 130 5.64 -5.92 13.96
N VAL A 131 5.52 -7.21 13.66
CA VAL A 131 5.78 -7.75 12.31
C VAL A 131 4.99 -7.01 11.21
N HIS A 132 3.74 -6.64 11.46
CA HIS A 132 2.87 -5.97 10.47
C HIS A 132 3.46 -4.64 9.95
N ASN A 133 4.39 -4.00 10.69
CA ASN A 133 5.06 -2.77 10.27
C ASN A 133 6.10 -2.99 9.13
N TRP A 134 6.32 -4.24 8.69
CA TRP A 134 7.21 -4.51 7.57
C TRP A 134 6.79 -3.76 6.30
N SER A 135 5.50 -3.72 6.00
CA SER A 135 4.99 -3.05 4.80
C SER A 135 5.12 -1.53 4.89
N LEU A 136 4.92 -0.96 6.10
CA LEU A 136 5.16 0.46 6.36
C LEU A 136 6.65 0.81 6.17
N ALA A 137 7.57 -0.06 6.60
CA ALA A 137 9.00 0.13 6.38
C ALA A 137 9.32 0.20 4.88
N VAL A 138 8.83 -0.76 4.09
CA VAL A 138 8.96 -0.76 2.62
C VAL A 138 8.36 0.51 2.03
N GLU A 139 7.18 0.92 2.46
CA GLU A 139 6.52 2.13 1.97
C GLU A 139 7.36 3.39 2.24
N VAL A 140 7.95 3.53 3.43
CA VAL A 140 8.82 4.67 3.79
C VAL A 140 10.09 4.68 2.96
N HIS A 141 10.73 3.53 2.72
CA HIS A 141 11.89 3.44 1.83
C HIS A 141 11.57 4.03 0.46
N TYR A 142 10.42 3.65 -0.12
CA TYR A 142 10.04 4.15 -1.44
C TYR A 142 9.53 5.58 -1.42
N TYR A 143 9.00 6.09 -0.32
CA TYR A 143 8.74 7.52 -0.20
C TYR A 143 10.01 8.34 -0.31
N ILE A 144 11.10 7.86 0.27
CA ILE A 144 12.40 8.53 0.20
C ILE A 144 13.01 8.38 -1.20
N LEU A 145 13.20 7.13 -1.65
CA LEU A 145 13.87 6.85 -2.93
C LEU A 145 13.10 7.43 -4.12
N TRP A 146 11.79 7.25 -4.14
CA TRP A 146 10.93 7.71 -5.22
C TRP A 146 10.76 9.23 -5.23
N GLY A 147 10.63 9.83 -4.04
CA GLY A 147 10.59 11.29 -3.90
C GLY A 147 11.86 11.95 -4.45
N LEU A 148 13.04 11.40 -4.10
CA LEU A 148 14.34 11.84 -4.62
C LEU A 148 14.45 11.61 -6.13
N ALA A 149 14.05 10.44 -6.63
CA ALA A 149 14.12 10.11 -8.05
C ALA A 149 13.25 11.07 -8.90
N VAL A 150 11.99 11.27 -8.52
CA VAL A 150 11.08 12.17 -9.26
C VAL A 150 11.55 13.62 -9.16
N TRP A 151 12.05 14.04 -8.00
CA TRP A 151 12.65 15.37 -7.83
C TRP A 151 13.86 15.55 -8.76
N PHE A 152 14.78 14.58 -8.83
CA PHE A 152 15.92 14.62 -9.71
C PHE A 152 15.51 14.71 -11.19
N LEU A 153 14.54 13.88 -11.62
CA LEU A 153 13.97 13.94 -12.96
C LEU A 153 13.30 15.30 -13.25
N SER A 154 12.68 15.91 -12.26
CA SER A 154 12.07 17.24 -12.42
C SER A 154 13.09 18.35 -12.72
N LYS A 155 14.31 18.24 -12.16
CA LYS A 155 15.40 19.19 -12.44
C LYS A 155 15.93 19.08 -13.88
N GLN A 156 15.75 17.91 -14.50
CA GLN A 156 16.16 17.68 -15.89
C GLN A 156 15.02 17.94 -16.90
N SER A 157 13.79 18.12 -16.42
CA SER A 157 12.62 18.26 -17.26
C SER A 157 12.35 19.72 -17.61
N ARG A 158 12.15 19.99 -18.91
CA ARG A 158 11.79 21.32 -19.44
C ARG A 158 10.27 21.51 -19.52
N SER A 159 9.50 20.42 -19.43
CA SER A 159 8.05 20.46 -19.54
C SER A 159 7.40 19.36 -18.70
N ASN A 160 6.12 19.57 -18.39
CA ASN A 160 5.32 18.57 -17.65
C ASN A 160 5.19 17.24 -18.45
N GLY A 161 5.08 17.31 -19.78
CA GLY A 161 5.05 16.13 -20.65
C GLY A 161 6.34 15.32 -20.58
N GLN A 162 7.49 16.00 -20.59
CA GLN A 162 8.80 15.36 -20.46
C GLN A 162 8.95 14.67 -19.10
N LEU A 163 8.58 15.35 -17.99
CA LEU A 163 8.64 14.73 -16.66
C LEU A 163 7.74 13.49 -16.61
N ARG A 164 6.49 13.58 -17.10
CA ARG A 164 5.56 12.43 -17.13
C ARG A 164 6.16 11.25 -17.91
N GLY A 165 6.77 11.49 -19.07
CA GLY A 165 7.42 10.45 -19.88
C GLY A 165 8.60 9.79 -19.17
N MET A 166 9.47 10.57 -18.52
CA MET A 166 10.61 10.06 -17.77
C MET A 166 10.16 9.26 -16.54
N VAL A 167 9.17 9.75 -15.79
CA VAL A 167 8.60 9.04 -14.64
C VAL A 167 7.88 7.77 -15.07
N PHE A 168 7.16 7.78 -16.21
CA PHE A 168 6.56 6.58 -16.79
C PHE A 168 7.61 5.52 -17.08
N LEU A 169 8.67 5.87 -17.79
CA LEU A 169 9.72 4.92 -18.15
C LEU A 169 10.40 4.34 -16.91
N LEU A 170 10.77 5.20 -15.95
CA LEU A 170 11.40 4.75 -14.72
C LEU A 170 10.46 3.83 -13.92
N SER A 171 9.16 4.18 -13.81
CA SER A 171 8.16 3.34 -13.13
C SER A 171 7.99 1.99 -13.82
N ALA A 172 7.92 1.98 -15.15
CA ALA A 172 7.75 0.74 -15.93
C ALA A 172 8.96 -0.19 -15.79
N VAL A 173 10.18 0.35 -15.88
CA VAL A 173 11.41 -0.43 -15.67
C VAL A 173 11.49 -0.97 -14.25
N ALA A 174 11.23 -0.14 -13.25
CA ALA A 174 11.24 -0.56 -11.85
C ALA A 174 10.15 -1.60 -11.55
N PHE A 175 8.96 -1.47 -12.16
CA PHE A 175 7.90 -2.47 -12.11
C PHE A 175 8.39 -3.81 -12.66
N LEU A 176 8.99 -3.84 -13.86
CA LEU A 176 9.47 -5.07 -14.47
C LEU A 176 10.57 -5.73 -13.63
N ILE A 177 11.55 -4.97 -13.16
CA ILE A 177 12.63 -5.49 -12.30
C ILE A 177 12.03 -6.12 -11.04
N SER A 178 11.16 -5.42 -10.32
CA SER A 178 10.57 -5.92 -9.09
C SER A 178 9.65 -7.12 -9.33
N PHE A 179 8.80 -7.08 -10.36
CA PHE A 179 7.91 -8.17 -10.74
C PHE A 179 8.68 -9.44 -11.08
N PHE A 180 9.69 -9.35 -11.96
CA PHE A 180 10.49 -10.52 -12.32
C PHE A 180 11.38 -11.00 -11.17
N SER A 181 11.83 -10.10 -10.28
CA SER A 181 12.51 -10.49 -9.04
C SER A 181 11.61 -11.31 -8.12
N MET A 182 10.32 -10.93 -7.97
CA MET A 182 9.33 -11.73 -7.23
C MET A 182 9.08 -13.06 -7.95
N PHE A 183 8.79 -13.02 -9.24
CA PHE A 183 8.46 -14.19 -10.05
C PHE A 183 9.57 -15.25 -10.00
N ILE A 184 10.81 -14.86 -10.31
CA ILE A 184 11.97 -15.77 -10.31
C ILE A 184 12.33 -16.17 -8.87
N GLY A 185 12.37 -15.20 -7.95
CA GLY A 185 12.70 -15.43 -6.55
C GLY A 185 11.80 -16.47 -5.90
N SER A 186 10.51 -16.53 -6.27
CA SER A 186 9.55 -17.49 -5.73
C SER A 186 9.88 -18.95 -6.02
N PHE A 187 10.67 -19.24 -7.05
CA PHE A 187 11.16 -20.58 -7.36
C PHE A 187 12.46 -20.92 -6.62
N LEU A 188 13.16 -19.92 -6.08
CA LEU A 188 14.50 -20.09 -5.50
C LEU A 188 14.49 -20.09 -3.98
N VAL A 189 13.40 -19.64 -3.34
CA VAL A 189 13.32 -19.54 -1.88
C VAL A 189 12.67 -20.78 -1.26
N THR A 190 13.10 -21.10 -0.04
CA THR A 190 12.48 -22.15 0.79
C THR A 190 11.25 -21.64 1.55
N SER A 191 11.19 -20.33 1.81
CA SER A 191 10.05 -19.65 2.45
C SER A 191 9.66 -18.43 1.65
N TYR A 192 8.38 -18.32 1.31
CA TYR A 192 7.84 -17.16 0.60
C TYR A 192 7.92 -15.87 1.40
N SER A 193 8.05 -15.92 2.72
CA SER A 193 8.26 -14.72 3.54
C SER A 193 9.49 -13.93 3.11
N SER A 194 10.53 -14.59 2.59
CA SER A 194 11.74 -13.91 2.10
C SER A 194 11.47 -12.99 0.92
N VAL A 195 10.66 -13.43 -0.06
CA VAL A 195 10.27 -12.58 -1.19
C VAL A 195 9.15 -11.61 -0.82
N TYR A 196 8.31 -11.96 0.16
CA TYR A 196 7.20 -11.13 0.62
C TYR A 196 7.66 -9.90 1.42
N PHE A 197 8.62 -10.04 2.34
CA PHE A 197 9.16 -8.92 3.13
C PHE A 197 10.18 -8.07 2.39
N SER A 198 10.68 -8.53 1.25
CA SER A 198 11.74 -7.85 0.52
C SER A 198 11.28 -6.56 -0.12
N SER A 199 12.00 -5.47 0.11
CA SER A 199 11.78 -4.18 -0.54
C SER A 199 12.02 -4.20 -2.06
N LEU A 200 12.71 -5.22 -2.59
CA LEU A 200 12.95 -5.33 -4.03
C LEU A 200 11.84 -6.10 -4.74
N THR A 201 11.43 -7.24 -4.18
CA THR A 201 10.51 -8.16 -4.86
C THR A 201 9.06 -7.75 -4.72
N HIS A 202 8.63 -7.21 -3.57
CA HIS A 202 7.22 -6.94 -3.27
C HIS A 202 6.82 -5.47 -3.43
N VAL A 203 7.59 -4.67 -4.19
CA VAL A 203 7.28 -3.25 -4.37
C VAL A 203 6.69 -2.92 -5.75
N TYR A 204 6.63 -3.86 -6.67
CA TYR A 204 6.08 -3.63 -8.00
C TYR A 204 4.63 -3.09 -8.01
N PRO A 205 3.73 -3.37 -7.03
CA PRO A 205 2.43 -2.73 -6.96
C PRO A 205 2.52 -1.20 -6.84
N PHE A 206 3.49 -0.69 -6.07
CA PHE A 206 3.77 0.74 -5.96
C PHE A 206 4.14 1.33 -7.33
N PHE A 207 5.03 0.69 -8.07
CA PHE A 207 5.45 1.17 -9.39
C PHE A 207 4.32 1.07 -10.42
N LEU A 208 3.47 0.06 -10.33
CA LEU A 208 2.29 -0.06 -11.18
C LEU A 208 1.31 1.11 -10.93
N GLY A 209 1.09 1.48 -9.67
CA GLY A 209 0.36 2.69 -9.28
C GLY A 209 1.03 3.96 -9.82
N SER A 210 2.36 4.03 -9.77
CA SER A 210 3.14 5.16 -10.30
C SER A 210 3.01 5.31 -11.80
N VAL A 211 2.97 4.20 -12.56
CA VAL A 211 2.67 4.21 -14.01
C VAL A 211 1.30 4.85 -14.27
N LEU A 212 0.25 4.42 -13.55
CA LEU A 212 -1.08 5.01 -13.71
C LEU A 212 -1.07 6.52 -13.41
N ALA A 213 -0.31 6.96 -12.42
CA ALA A 213 -0.22 8.36 -12.03
C ALA A 213 0.32 9.29 -13.14
N THR A 214 1.15 8.77 -14.04
CA THR A 214 1.67 9.54 -15.17
C THR A 214 0.59 9.86 -16.21
N ILE A 215 -0.49 9.08 -16.23
CA ILE A 215 -1.59 9.19 -17.20
C ILE A 215 -2.83 9.79 -16.52
N VAL A 216 -3.06 9.45 -15.24
CA VAL A 216 -4.21 9.88 -14.45
C VAL A 216 -3.76 10.79 -13.32
N GLY A 217 -4.18 12.05 -13.34
CA GLY A 217 -3.92 12.99 -12.25
C GLY A 217 -4.86 12.78 -11.05
N VAL A 218 -4.44 13.29 -9.89
CA VAL A 218 -5.30 13.31 -8.68
C VAL A 218 -6.27 14.49 -8.75
N ARG A 219 -5.74 15.71 -8.86
CA ARG A 219 -6.54 16.96 -8.88
C ARG A 219 -6.77 17.48 -10.29
N GLN A 220 -5.80 17.28 -11.17
CA GLN A 220 -5.90 17.68 -12.56
C GLN A 220 -6.66 16.64 -13.36
N THR A 221 -7.68 17.09 -14.11
CA THR A 221 -8.43 16.20 -15.01
C THR A 221 -7.66 16.02 -16.31
N THR A 222 -7.06 14.84 -16.48
CA THR A 222 -6.27 14.50 -17.67
C THR A 222 -7.16 14.14 -18.87
N SER A 223 -6.56 14.06 -20.07
CA SER A 223 -7.27 13.68 -21.30
C SER A 223 -7.94 12.31 -21.17
N LEU A 224 -7.24 11.33 -20.57
CA LEU A 224 -7.80 9.98 -20.35
C LEU A 224 -9.04 10.05 -19.46
N VAL A 225 -8.99 10.76 -18.33
CA VAL A 225 -10.14 10.88 -17.42
C VAL A 225 -11.32 11.55 -18.13
N LYS A 226 -11.07 12.60 -18.94
CA LYS A 226 -12.11 13.26 -19.74
C LYS A 226 -12.74 12.34 -20.77
N GLN A 227 -11.94 11.48 -21.43
CA GLN A 227 -12.45 10.47 -22.37
C GLN A 227 -13.29 9.42 -21.67
N LEU A 228 -12.80 8.89 -20.55
CA LEU A 228 -13.53 7.88 -19.78
C LEU A 228 -14.83 8.44 -19.20
N ASP A 229 -14.81 9.69 -18.74
CA ASP A 229 -16.02 10.37 -18.27
C ASP A 229 -17.11 10.49 -19.34
N LYS A 230 -16.72 10.62 -20.62
CA LYS A 230 -17.67 10.63 -21.75
C LYS A 230 -18.17 9.21 -22.11
N ILE A 231 -17.29 8.20 -22.04
CA ILE A 231 -17.59 6.83 -22.50
C ILE A 231 -18.28 6.00 -21.41
N TRP A 232 -17.88 6.19 -20.16
CA TRP A 232 -18.46 5.46 -19.03
C TRP A 232 -19.65 6.25 -18.48
N ASP A 233 -20.79 5.61 -18.40
CA ASP A 233 -21.90 6.08 -17.59
C ASP A 233 -21.66 5.78 -16.10
N LEU A 234 -22.53 6.25 -15.22
CA LEU A 234 -22.44 6.00 -13.79
C LEU A 234 -22.46 4.49 -13.48
N ARG A 235 -23.32 3.72 -14.20
CA ARG A 235 -23.45 2.27 -14.00
C ARG A 235 -22.13 1.54 -14.32
N LYS A 236 -21.53 1.84 -15.47
CA LYS A 236 -20.23 1.23 -15.86
C LYS A 236 -19.13 1.61 -14.87
N THR A 237 -19.08 2.87 -14.41
CA THR A 237 -18.10 3.32 -13.42
C THR A 237 -18.24 2.53 -12.12
N LEU A 238 -19.47 2.35 -11.63
CA LEU A 238 -19.76 1.55 -10.43
C LEU A 238 -19.47 0.06 -10.64
N LEU A 239 -19.75 -0.49 -11.83
CA LEU A 239 -19.43 -1.88 -12.17
C LEU A 239 -17.92 -2.13 -12.21
N VAL A 240 -17.12 -1.21 -12.74
CA VAL A 240 -15.65 -1.35 -12.74
C VAL A 240 -15.12 -1.28 -11.30
N PHE A 241 -15.60 -0.33 -10.49
CA PHE A 241 -15.21 -0.26 -9.08
C PHE A 241 -15.62 -1.52 -8.30
N GLY A 242 -16.90 -1.90 -8.40
CA GLY A 242 -17.44 -3.06 -7.71
C GLY A 242 -16.85 -4.39 -8.21
N GLY A 243 -16.55 -4.48 -9.50
CA GLY A 243 -15.86 -5.63 -10.10
C GLY A 243 -14.44 -5.79 -9.56
N GLY A 244 -13.68 -4.71 -9.47
CA GLY A 244 -12.35 -4.72 -8.83
C GLY A 244 -12.42 -5.14 -7.36
N PHE A 245 -13.35 -4.59 -6.59
CA PHE A 245 -13.58 -4.97 -5.21
C PHE A 245 -14.00 -6.43 -5.07
N GLY A 246 -14.98 -6.89 -5.86
CA GLY A 246 -15.45 -8.28 -5.85
C GLY A 246 -14.35 -9.27 -6.24
N PHE A 247 -13.50 -8.90 -7.21
CA PHE A 247 -12.35 -9.73 -7.59
C PHE A 247 -11.33 -9.83 -6.44
N LEU A 248 -11.03 -8.73 -5.74
CA LEU A 248 -10.19 -8.77 -4.53
C LEU A 248 -10.79 -9.68 -3.45
N LEU A 249 -12.11 -9.65 -3.26
CA LEU A 249 -12.78 -10.58 -2.32
C LEU A 249 -12.61 -12.04 -2.77
N ILE A 250 -12.75 -12.35 -4.07
CA ILE A 250 -12.51 -13.71 -4.60
C ILE A 250 -11.08 -14.16 -4.29
N LEU A 251 -10.07 -13.33 -4.57
CA LEU A 251 -8.68 -13.65 -4.20
C LEU A 251 -8.54 -13.88 -2.69
N THR A 252 -9.21 -13.07 -1.87
CA THR A 252 -9.16 -13.15 -0.42
C THR A 252 -9.75 -14.45 0.13
N PHE A 253 -10.78 -14.98 -0.50
CA PHE A 253 -11.39 -16.26 -0.09
C PHE A 253 -10.62 -17.50 -0.54
N PHE A 254 -9.98 -17.46 -1.70
CA PHE A 254 -9.49 -18.69 -2.33
C PHE A 254 -7.97 -18.82 -2.37
N VAL A 255 -7.21 -17.75 -2.24
CA VAL A 255 -5.75 -17.80 -2.36
C VAL A 255 -5.10 -17.81 -0.99
N LYS A 256 -4.31 -18.87 -0.72
CA LYS A 256 -3.49 -18.94 0.51
C LYS A 256 -2.10 -18.37 0.28
N PHE A 257 -1.49 -17.89 1.35
CA PHE A 257 -0.11 -17.37 1.34
C PHE A 257 0.92 -18.40 0.84
N THR A 258 0.72 -19.68 1.15
CA THR A 258 1.57 -20.80 0.70
C THR A 258 1.43 -21.16 -0.78
N TYR A 259 0.47 -20.57 -1.49
CA TYR A 259 0.29 -20.90 -2.90
C TYR A 259 1.27 -20.13 -3.78
N LEU A 260 2.08 -20.84 -4.56
CA LEU A 260 2.99 -20.24 -5.54
C LEU A 260 2.25 -19.26 -6.49
N PHE A 261 1.00 -19.56 -6.83
CA PHE A 261 0.12 -18.69 -7.62
C PHE A 261 0.09 -17.24 -7.09
N ALA A 262 0.08 -17.03 -5.76
CA ALA A 262 0.06 -15.71 -5.17
C ALA A 262 1.25 -14.86 -5.64
N TYR A 263 2.44 -15.45 -5.71
CA TYR A 263 3.72 -14.80 -6.02
C TYR A 263 3.95 -14.66 -7.53
N LEU A 264 3.47 -15.61 -8.33
CA LEU A 264 3.63 -15.55 -9.79
C LEU A 264 2.71 -14.51 -10.42
N ILE A 265 1.44 -14.46 -10.02
CA ILE A 265 0.45 -13.60 -10.66
C ILE A 265 -0.59 -13.02 -9.70
N GLY A 266 -0.82 -13.61 -8.52
CA GLY A 266 -1.86 -13.21 -7.58
C GLY A 266 -1.73 -11.75 -7.14
N PHE A 267 -0.54 -11.33 -6.70
CA PHE A 267 -0.27 -9.93 -6.33
C PHE A 267 -0.41 -8.97 -7.52
N LEU A 268 -0.02 -9.39 -8.73
CA LEU A 268 -0.24 -8.58 -9.94
C LEU A 268 -1.72 -8.38 -10.21
N LEU A 269 -2.52 -9.44 -10.12
CA LEU A 269 -3.97 -9.36 -10.31
C LEU A 269 -4.65 -8.48 -9.26
N ALA A 270 -4.22 -8.58 -7.98
CA ALA A 270 -4.70 -7.71 -6.92
C ALA A 270 -4.36 -6.23 -7.19
N SER A 271 -3.15 -5.96 -7.66
CA SER A 271 -2.71 -4.61 -8.04
C SER A 271 -3.48 -4.06 -9.24
N LEU A 272 -3.76 -4.88 -10.25
CA LEU A 272 -4.59 -4.49 -11.41
C LEU A 272 -6.03 -4.19 -10.99
N ALA A 273 -6.60 -4.97 -10.07
CA ALA A 273 -7.92 -4.69 -9.50
C ALA A 273 -7.92 -3.34 -8.74
N ALA A 274 -6.87 -3.08 -7.95
CA ALA A 274 -6.70 -1.79 -7.27
C ALA A 274 -6.57 -0.63 -8.26
N LEU A 275 -5.83 -0.78 -9.37
CA LEU A 275 -5.75 0.23 -10.44
C LEU A 275 -7.11 0.51 -11.06
N ALA A 276 -7.89 -0.53 -11.36
CA ALA A 276 -9.25 -0.39 -11.90
C ALA A 276 -10.14 0.39 -10.92
N MET A 277 -10.05 0.10 -9.62
CA MET A 277 -10.77 0.83 -8.57
C MET A 277 -10.31 2.29 -8.48
N ILE A 278 -9.00 2.57 -8.54
CA ILE A 278 -8.44 3.94 -8.53
C ILE A 278 -8.99 4.74 -9.71
N LEU A 279 -8.94 4.16 -10.91
CA LEU A 279 -9.44 4.80 -12.12
C LEU A 279 -10.94 5.07 -12.06
N ALA A 280 -11.71 4.07 -11.63
CA ALA A 280 -13.16 4.20 -11.47
C ALA A 280 -13.52 5.25 -10.41
N ALA A 281 -12.82 5.29 -9.26
CA ALA A 281 -13.02 6.31 -8.22
C ALA A 281 -12.70 7.72 -8.75
N ARG A 282 -11.67 7.84 -9.60
CA ARG A 282 -11.31 9.12 -10.22
C ARG A 282 -12.37 9.61 -11.22
N VAL A 283 -12.90 8.71 -12.05
CA VAL A 283 -14.02 9.03 -12.96
C VAL A 283 -15.29 9.32 -12.16
N LEU A 284 -15.58 8.55 -11.13
CA LEU A 284 -16.73 8.78 -10.25
C LEU A 284 -16.69 10.16 -9.58
N HIS A 285 -15.49 10.63 -9.22
CA HIS A 285 -15.32 11.99 -8.69
C HIS A 285 -15.79 13.06 -9.67
N GLU A 286 -15.48 12.93 -10.97
CA GLU A 286 -15.94 13.86 -12.00
C GLU A 286 -17.47 13.78 -12.21
N LYS A 287 -18.02 12.56 -12.21
CA LYS A 287 -19.46 12.32 -12.42
C LYS A 287 -20.33 12.78 -11.25
N THR A 288 -19.76 12.96 -10.08
CA THR A 288 -20.50 13.29 -8.87
C THR A 288 -20.03 14.61 -8.23
N PRO A 289 -19.97 15.74 -8.98
CA PRO A 289 -19.37 16.99 -8.47
C PRO A 289 -20.13 17.52 -7.24
N HIS A 290 -21.45 17.35 -7.20
CA HIS A 290 -22.32 17.86 -6.12
C HIS A 290 -22.53 16.86 -4.98
N VAL A 291 -22.15 15.59 -5.15
CA VAL A 291 -22.32 14.57 -4.09
C VAL A 291 -21.20 14.74 -3.08
N GLN A 292 -21.54 14.85 -1.81
CA GLN A 292 -20.57 14.81 -0.73
C GLN A 292 -20.27 13.37 -0.33
N GLU A 293 -19.01 13.08 -0.04
CA GLU A 293 -18.65 11.77 0.51
C GLU A 293 -19.30 11.59 1.89
N PRO A 294 -19.98 10.46 2.15
CA PRO A 294 -20.59 10.22 3.46
C PRO A 294 -19.56 10.35 4.60
N LYS A 295 -19.95 11.01 5.69
CA LYS A 295 -19.06 11.28 6.83
C LYS A 295 -18.45 9.98 7.41
N ILE A 296 -19.19 8.88 7.43
CA ILE A 296 -18.71 7.59 7.91
C ILE A 296 -17.56 7.06 7.03
N ILE A 297 -17.65 7.18 5.71
CA ILE A 297 -16.60 6.76 4.77
C ILE A 297 -15.35 7.62 4.98
N SER A 298 -15.51 8.94 5.11
CA SER A 298 -14.41 9.83 5.41
C SER A 298 -13.74 9.50 6.73
N PHE A 299 -14.52 9.26 7.79
CA PHE A 299 -14.04 8.90 9.12
C PHE A 299 -13.24 7.58 9.08
N LEU A 300 -13.80 6.53 8.49
CA LEU A 300 -13.13 5.23 8.36
C LEU A 300 -11.81 5.33 7.59
N ALA A 301 -11.77 6.13 6.52
CA ALA A 301 -10.56 6.33 5.75
C ALA A 301 -9.51 7.19 6.50
N ASP A 302 -9.94 8.15 7.32
CA ASP A 302 -9.02 8.99 8.10
C ASP A 302 -8.42 8.23 9.27
N THR A 303 -9.18 7.32 9.88
CA THR A 303 -8.73 6.45 10.97
C THR A 303 -8.02 5.19 10.48
N SER A 304 -8.08 4.87 9.18
CA SER A 304 -7.56 3.61 8.62
C SER A 304 -6.09 3.35 8.97
N TYR A 305 -5.25 4.38 8.97
CA TYR A 305 -3.84 4.23 9.32
C TYR A 305 -3.64 3.92 10.81
N ALA A 306 -4.36 4.58 11.70
CA ALA A 306 -4.30 4.27 13.12
C ALA A 306 -4.80 2.85 13.41
N VAL A 307 -5.92 2.45 12.79
CA VAL A 307 -6.43 1.07 12.91
C VAL A 307 -5.40 0.07 12.40
N TYR A 308 -4.75 0.34 11.25
CA TYR A 308 -3.68 -0.51 10.74
C TYR A 308 -2.51 -0.65 11.72
N LEU A 309 -2.09 0.41 12.39
CA LEU A 309 -0.99 0.36 13.36
C LEU A 309 -1.33 -0.45 14.61
N PHE A 310 -2.55 -0.29 15.13
CA PHE A 310 -2.92 -0.88 16.41
C PHE A 310 -3.58 -2.26 16.34
N HIS A 311 -4.08 -2.68 15.16
CA HIS A 311 -4.84 -3.94 15.06
C HIS A 311 -4.05 -5.18 15.44
N TRP A 312 -2.77 -5.25 15.09
CA TRP A 312 -1.94 -6.42 15.35
C TRP A 312 -1.47 -6.51 16.80
N PRO A 313 -0.86 -5.45 17.40
CA PRO A 313 -0.48 -5.50 18.80
C PRO A 313 -1.64 -5.71 19.77
N LEU A 314 -2.86 -5.32 19.39
CA LEU A 314 -4.06 -5.48 20.21
C LEU A 314 -4.83 -6.77 19.88
N LYS A 315 -4.36 -7.60 18.95
CA LYS A 315 -4.97 -8.90 18.64
C LYS A 315 -4.84 -9.82 19.88
N PRO A 316 -5.95 -10.31 20.44
CA PRO A 316 -5.85 -11.28 21.51
C PRO A 316 -5.15 -12.55 21.02
N PRO A 317 -4.30 -13.18 21.83
CA PRO A 317 -3.63 -14.44 21.47
C PRO A 317 -4.70 -15.50 21.20
N SER A 318 -4.81 -15.94 19.95
CA SER A 318 -5.86 -16.82 19.44
C SER A 318 -5.79 -18.27 19.95
N HIS A 319 -4.90 -18.60 20.90
CA HIS A 319 -4.67 -19.97 21.39
C HIS A 319 -4.71 -20.13 22.92
N GLN A 320 -5.52 -19.31 23.63
CA GLN A 320 -5.78 -19.53 25.06
C GLN A 320 -7.24 -19.92 25.37
N LEU A 321 -8.03 -20.30 24.37
CA LEU A 321 -9.40 -20.81 24.58
C LEU A 321 -9.54 -22.27 24.10
N THR A 322 -8.57 -23.11 24.39
CA THR A 322 -8.75 -24.56 24.43
C THR A 322 -7.92 -25.15 25.54
#